data_0aa204cf37d9eac6ecd9ef6a74180c25
#
_entry.id   0aa204cf37d9eac6ecd9ef6a74180c25
#
_cell.length_a   1.000
_cell.length_b   1.000
_cell.length_c   1.000
_cell.angle_alpha   90.00
_cell.angle_beta   90.00
_cell.angle_gamma   90.00
#
_symmetry.space_group_name_H-M   'P 1'
#
loop_
_entity.id
_entity.type
_entity.pdbx_description
1 polymer ?
#
loop_
_entity_poly.entity_id
_entity_poly.type
_entity_poly.pdbx_seq_one_letter_code
_entity_poly.pdbx_strand_id
1 'polypeptide(L)'
;MAQGYIFIHKDEALPLLFLERPTYVLEGYPEELIFNVRKPELIPDLLKGRGLAISSKTALELGYLPVTDYQRLSKLSPEGVSSVDASSLMRSVRSIKTEQELTAIRHLAEVHMEIYRLVPELYQSGMSELDLQHQLEYQMRRRGSIGLFRSFGARSEIFMGNVISGRNADNPAPYDFTMGGKGTFAMPMGASNQEIAPNTTVMVDMSGNYGVYQTDITRTYYLETLPEEVHKAHQLSMELHKWFQTYAKEGAPVAEVFNHCATRAEEEGLSDYFMGHANKVKFVGHGFGIEINEVPVLTARSRDTFRSGMTIALEPKFVFPEVGAVGLENSYIIGTEGAENITPLPEELTPLCQDYLSI
;
A
#
# COMPACT_ATOMS: atom_id res chain seq x y z
N MET A 1 15.81 -14.62 -4.49
CA MET A 1 15.86 -13.28 -5.12
C MET A 1 17.26 -13.08 -5.68
N ALA A 2 17.38 -12.54 -6.89
CA ALA A 2 18.71 -12.16 -7.40
C ALA A 2 19.22 -10.98 -6.56
N GLN A 3 20.42 -11.09 -6.03
CA GLN A 3 21.12 -9.97 -5.41
C GLN A 3 21.77 -9.15 -6.51
N GLY A 4 21.71 -7.83 -6.40
CA GLY A 4 22.29 -6.92 -7.35
C GLY A 4 22.42 -5.50 -6.80
N TYR A 5 23.17 -4.68 -7.53
CA TYR A 5 23.36 -3.28 -7.24
C TYR A 5 23.02 -2.48 -8.48
N ILE A 6 22.40 -1.33 -8.28
CA ILE A 6 22.12 -0.35 -9.32
C ILE A 6 23.04 0.85 -9.06
N PHE A 7 23.85 1.22 -10.03
CA PHE A 7 24.70 2.40 -9.95
C PHE A 7 24.17 3.47 -10.89
N ILE A 8 23.77 4.58 -10.32
CA ILE A 8 23.24 5.73 -11.05
C ILE A 8 24.32 6.83 -11.07
N HIS A 9 24.70 7.28 -12.25
CA HIS A 9 25.66 8.36 -12.44
C HIS A 9 25.04 9.46 -13.31
N LYS A 10 25.29 10.71 -12.98
CA LYS A 10 24.70 11.89 -13.64
C LYS A 10 25.04 12.02 -15.13
N ASP A 11 26.16 11.45 -15.56
CA ASP A 11 26.64 11.52 -16.94
C ASP A 11 26.27 10.26 -17.76
N GLU A 12 25.59 9.28 -17.16
CA GLU A 12 25.08 8.08 -17.85
C GLU A 12 23.57 8.25 -18.13
N ALA A 13 23.15 7.91 -19.33
CA ALA A 13 21.75 8.00 -19.73
C ALA A 13 20.84 6.97 -19.02
N LEU A 14 21.40 5.81 -18.64
CA LEU A 14 20.73 4.73 -17.97
C LEU A 14 21.59 4.22 -16.80
N PRO A 15 21.00 3.65 -15.74
CA PRO A 15 21.73 3.02 -14.64
C PRO A 15 22.62 1.88 -15.10
N LEU A 16 23.72 1.62 -14.39
CA LEU A 16 24.51 0.41 -14.56
C LEU A 16 24.02 -0.67 -13.59
N LEU A 17 23.78 -1.87 -14.10
CA LEU A 17 23.25 -2.99 -13.32
C LEU A 17 24.37 -4.00 -13.01
N PHE A 18 24.61 -4.25 -11.74
CA PHE A 18 25.55 -5.24 -11.25
C PHE A 18 24.80 -6.39 -10.61
N LEU A 19 24.68 -7.53 -11.31
CA LEU A 19 23.85 -8.66 -10.91
C LEU A 19 24.73 -9.85 -10.53
N GLU A 20 24.45 -10.47 -9.38
CA GLU A 20 25.21 -11.64 -8.93
C GLU A 20 25.01 -12.86 -9.84
N ARG A 21 23.79 -13.03 -10.35
CA ARG A 21 23.42 -14.10 -11.29
C ARG A 21 22.40 -13.55 -12.28
N PRO A 22 22.86 -12.98 -13.39
CA PRO A 22 21.94 -12.51 -14.42
C PRO A 22 21.32 -13.73 -15.14
N THR A 23 20.25 -14.26 -14.57
CA THR A 23 19.49 -15.39 -15.16
C THR A 23 18.33 -14.90 -16.00
N TYR A 24 18.05 -13.61 -15.95
CA TYR A 24 16.93 -12.99 -16.67
C TYR A 24 17.49 -12.03 -17.71
N VAL A 25 17.04 -12.21 -18.93
CA VAL A 25 17.18 -11.17 -19.97
C VAL A 25 16.24 -10.03 -19.55
N LEU A 26 16.80 -8.87 -19.26
CA LEU A 26 16.02 -7.66 -19.07
C LEU A 26 15.66 -7.15 -20.45
N GLU A 27 14.49 -7.55 -20.95
CA GLU A 27 14.03 -7.22 -22.29
C GLU A 27 14.04 -5.70 -22.50
N GLY A 28 14.70 -5.26 -23.56
CA GLY A 28 14.83 -3.84 -23.89
C GLY A 28 15.92 -3.08 -23.09
N TYR A 29 16.63 -3.71 -22.15
CA TYR A 29 17.75 -3.05 -21.47
C TYR A 29 19.09 -3.37 -22.18
N PRO A 30 19.98 -2.36 -22.41
CA PRO A 30 21.24 -2.59 -23.12
C PRO A 30 22.14 -3.58 -22.37
N GLU A 31 22.56 -4.64 -23.06
CA GLU A 31 23.40 -5.68 -22.44
C GLU A 31 24.74 -5.15 -21.94
N GLU A 32 25.31 -4.14 -22.60
CA GLU A 32 26.58 -3.51 -22.22
C GLU A 32 26.49 -2.71 -20.89
N LEU A 33 25.30 -2.49 -20.35
CA LEU A 33 25.05 -1.86 -19.06
C LEU A 33 24.78 -2.87 -17.94
N ILE A 34 24.79 -4.18 -18.27
CA ILE A 34 24.55 -5.28 -17.33
C ILE A 34 25.84 -6.02 -17.06
N PHE A 35 26.28 -6.03 -15.81
CA PHE A 35 27.52 -6.68 -15.38
C PHE A 35 27.22 -7.86 -14.47
N ASN A 36 27.83 -9.02 -14.76
CA ASN A 36 27.78 -10.16 -13.86
C ASN A 36 28.87 -10.00 -12.78
N VAL A 37 28.43 -9.82 -11.52
CA VAL A 37 29.34 -9.65 -10.38
C VAL A 37 28.99 -10.64 -9.27
N ARG A 38 29.96 -11.47 -8.87
CA ARG A 38 29.76 -12.41 -7.75
C ARG A 38 29.90 -11.74 -6.38
N LYS A 39 30.49 -10.54 -6.34
CA LYS A 39 30.75 -9.80 -5.12
C LYS A 39 30.96 -8.30 -5.46
N PRO A 40 30.50 -7.38 -4.60
CA PRO A 40 30.53 -5.94 -4.88
C PRO A 40 31.97 -5.37 -5.01
N GLU A 41 32.99 -6.05 -4.46
CA GLU A 41 34.40 -5.64 -4.57
C GLU A 41 34.92 -5.62 -6.00
N LEU A 42 34.21 -6.20 -6.97
CA LEU A 42 34.54 -6.14 -8.40
C LEU A 42 34.00 -4.88 -9.09
N ILE A 43 33.03 -4.21 -8.47
CA ILE A 43 32.35 -3.05 -9.06
C ILE A 43 33.35 -1.90 -9.38
N PRO A 44 34.27 -1.51 -8.50
CA PRO A 44 35.22 -0.43 -8.78
C PRO A 44 36.03 -0.61 -10.07
N ASP A 45 36.50 -1.84 -10.33
CA ASP A 45 37.29 -2.14 -11.52
C ASP A 45 36.46 -2.06 -12.80
N LEU A 46 35.20 -2.54 -12.74
CA LEU A 46 34.25 -2.44 -13.87
C LEU A 46 33.90 -1.00 -14.18
N LEU A 47 33.66 -0.19 -13.15
CA LEU A 47 33.40 1.25 -13.31
C LEU A 47 34.59 1.98 -13.89
N LYS A 48 35.80 1.64 -13.44
CA LYS A 48 37.05 2.23 -13.97
C LYS A 48 37.23 1.98 -15.47
N GLY A 49 36.82 0.78 -15.95
CA GLY A 49 36.82 0.47 -17.37
C GLY A 49 35.91 1.36 -18.22
N ARG A 50 34.96 2.07 -17.61
CA ARG A 50 34.07 3.05 -18.23
C ARG A 50 34.44 4.49 -17.91
N GLY A 51 35.55 4.74 -17.24
CA GLY A 51 35.96 6.09 -16.79
C GLY A 51 35.14 6.60 -15.60
N LEU A 52 34.41 5.71 -14.89
CA LEU A 52 33.60 6.03 -13.73
C LEU A 52 34.28 5.54 -12.45
N ALA A 53 33.86 6.08 -11.30
CA ALA A 53 34.35 5.66 -9.99
C ALA A 53 33.34 5.84 -8.89
N ILE A 54 33.40 4.97 -7.88
CA ILE A 54 32.76 5.21 -6.60
C ILE A 54 33.59 6.26 -5.86
N SER A 55 32.97 7.35 -5.46
CA SER A 55 33.60 8.45 -4.76
C SER A 55 33.03 8.67 -3.37
N SER A 56 33.65 9.54 -2.59
CA SER A 56 33.14 9.98 -1.29
C SER A 56 31.77 10.70 -1.38
N LYS A 57 31.36 11.10 -2.59
CA LYS A 57 30.02 11.69 -2.85
C LYS A 57 28.96 10.66 -3.25
N THR A 58 29.30 9.37 -3.33
CA THR A 58 28.35 8.32 -3.64
C THR A 58 27.42 8.12 -2.43
N ALA A 59 26.11 8.27 -2.63
CA ALA A 59 25.09 8.03 -1.60
C ALA A 59 24.58 6.59 -1.70
N LEU A 60 24.09 6.06 -0.59
CA LEU A 60 23.50 4.70 -0.47
C LEU A 60 22.09 4.79 0.09
N GLU A 61 21.22 3.84 -0.29
CA GLU A 61 19.90 3.71 0.31
C GLU A 61 20.00 3.03 1.70
N LEU A 62 20.41 3.81 2.71
CA LEU A 62 20.72 3.29 4.05
C LEU A 62 19.49 2.76 4.79
N GLY A 63 18.28 3.20 4.43
CA GLY A 63 17.02 2.68 4.97
C GLY A 63 16.76 1.20 4.67
N TYR A 64 17.47 0.62 3.69
CA TYR A 64 17.29 -0.78 3.24
C TYR A 64 18.52 -1.65 3.47
N LEU A 65 19.70 -1.04 3.65
CA LEU A 65 20.94 -1.79 3.74
C LEU A 65 21.17 -2.33 5.16
N PRO A 66 21.39 -3.65 5.31
CA PRO A 66 21.97 -4.20 6.53
C PRO A 66 23.34 -3.55 6.83
N VAL A 67 23.66 -3.41 8.12
CA VAL A 67 24.94 -2.82 8.56
C VAL A 67 26.14 -3.54 7.94
N THR A 68 26.06 -4.86 7.81
CA THR A 68 27.13 -5.66 7.19
C THR A 68 27.37 -5.29 5.74
N ASP A 69 26.29 -5.04 4.98
CA ASP A 69 26.39 -4.64 3.58
C ASP A 69 26.88 -3.21 3.45
N TYR A 70 26.41 -2.30 4.30
CA TYR A 70 26.95 -0.94 4.39
C TYR A 70 28.46 -0.94 4.66
N GLN A 71 28.92 -1.70 5.66
CA GLN A 71 30.34 -1.81 6.01
C GLN A 71 31.17 -2.40 4.87
N ARG A 72 30.60 -3.25 4.05
CA ARG A 72 31.23 -3.82 2.87
C ARG A 72 31.32 -2.82 1.73
N LEU A 73 30.19 -2.17 1.41
CA LEU A 73 30.10 -1.17 0.35
C LEU A 73 30.93 0.08 0.65
N SER A 74 31.00 0.51 1.91
CA SER A 74 31.79 1.68 2.31
C SER A 74 33.30 1.55 2.05
N LYS A 75 33.80 0.30 1.87
CA LYS A 75 35.20 0.03 1.55
C LYS A 75 35.49 0.02 0.05
N LEU A 76 34.50 0.20 -0.82
CA LEU A 76 34.69 0.17 -2.28
C LEU A 76 35.37 1.41 -2.84
N SER A 77 35.48 2.48 -2.06
CA SER A 77 36.24 3.69 -2.39
C SER A 77 37.45 3.85 -1.45
N PRO A 78 38.63 4.25 -1.95
CA PRO A 78 39.78 4.53 -1.10
C PRO A 78 39.52 5.64 -0.06
N GLU A 79 38.67 6.60 -0.39
CA GLU A 79 38.27 7.71 0.48
C GLU A 79 37.11 7.37 1.40
N GLY A 80 36.56 6.12 1.31
CA GLY A 80 35.31 5.73 1.87
C GLY A 80 34.11 6.23 1.02
N VAL A 81 32.97 5.57 1.17
CA VAL A 81 31.69 6.02 0.59
C VAL A 81 31.00 6.94 1.60
N SER A 82 30.36 7.99 1.10
CA SER A 82 29.58 8.90 1.94
C SER A 82 28.54 8.14 2.78
N SER A 83 28.36 8.57 4.01
CA SER A 83 27.22 8.13 4.85
C SER A 83 25.90 8.88 4.51
N VAL A 84 25.83 9.52 3.34
CA VAL A 84 24.61 10.19 2.90
C VAL A 84 23.58 9.15 2.52
N ASP A 85 22.42 9.26 3.15
CA ASP A 85 21.27 8.40 2.88
C ASP A 85 20.48 8.90 1.67
N ALA A 86 20.40 8.08 0.63
CA ALA A 86 19.62 8.34 -0.57
C ALA A 86 18.17 7.86 -0.47
N SER A 87 17.77 7.18 0.60
CA SER A 87 16.45 6.53 0.69
C SER A 87 15.29 7.50 0.49
N SER A 88 15.33 8.66 1.13
CA SER A 88 14.26 9.66 0.97
C SER A 88 14.25 10.29 -0.43
N LEU A 89 15.41 10.46 -1.07
CA LEU A 89 15.48 10.93 -2.46
C LEU A 89 14.84 9.90 -3.40
N MET A 90 15.20 8.64 -3.27
CA MET A 90 14.64 7.56 -4.10
C MET A 90 13.12 7.43 -3.92
N ARG A 91 12.63 7.50 -2.68
CA ARG A 91 11.19 7.53 -2.40
C ARG A 91 10.48 8.72 -3.03
N SER A 92 11.10 9.90 -2.99
CA SER A 92 10.56 11.11 -3.64
C SER A 92 10.50 10.98 -5.17
N VAL A 93 11.52 10.38 -5.79
CA VAL A 93 11.51 10.11 -7.24
C VAL A 93 10.40 9.12 -7.59
N ARG A 94 10.27 8.01 -6.84
CA ARG A 94 9.25 6.98 -7.05
C ARG A 94 7.83 7.48 -6.82
N SER A 95 7.64 8.51 -5.99
CA SER A 95 6.30 9.02 -5.69
C SER A 95 5.57 9.57 -6.92
N ILE A 96 6.31 10.02 -7.93
CA ILE A 96 5.74 10.53 -9.19
C ILE A 96 5.97 9.48 -10.27
N LYS A 97 4.88 8.91 -10.77
CA LYS A 97 4.89 7.83 -11.75
C LYS A 97 4.94 8.38 -13.16
N THR A 98 5.65 7.70 -14.02
CA THR A 98 5.61 7.92 -15.48
C THR A 98 4.30 7.41 -16.05
N GLU A 99 3.92 7.83 -17.26
CA GLU A 99 2.71 7.35 -17.94
C GLU A 99 2.72 5.83 -18.15
N GLN A 100 3.88 5.23 -18.36
CA GLN A 100 4.01 3.78 -18.49
C GLN A 100 3.70 3.07 -17.16
N GLU A 101 4.20 3.62 -16.04
CA GLU A 101 3.90 3.11 -14.70
C GLU A 101 2.41 3.28 -14.37
N LEU A 102 1.83 4.43 -14.65
CA LEU A 102 0.40 4.70 -14.46
C LEU A 102 -0.49 3.74 -15.26
N THR A 103 -0.11 3.45 -16.49
CA THR A 103 -0.82 2.47 -17.34
C THR A 103 -0.78 1.08 -16.71
N ALA A 104 0.39 0.66 -16.22
CA ALA A 104 0.53 -0.62 -15.55
C ALA A 104 -0.30 -0.67 -14.25
N ILE A 105 -0.29 0.39 -13.45
CA ILE A 105 -1.05 0.48 -12.19
C ILE A 105 -2.56 0.41 -12.46
N ARG A 106 -3.08 1.11 -13.47
CA ARG A 106 -4.50 1.00 -13.84
C ARG A 106 -4.89 -0.44 -14.21
N HIS A 107 -4.05 -1.12 -15.00
CA HIS A 107 -4.30 -2.52 -15.33
C HIS A 107 -4.31 -3.43 -14.09
N LEU A 108 -3.39 -3.23 -13.15
CA LEU A 108 -3.35 -4.02 -11.91
C LEU A 108 -4.55 -3.71 -11.00
N ALA A 109 -5.04 -2.47 -11.00
CA ALA A 109 -6.27 -2.10 -10.30
C ALA A 109 -7.50 -2.81 -10.88
N GLU A 110 -7.59 -2.97 -12.18
CA GLU A 110 -8.65 -3.76 -12.84
C GLU A 110 -8.67 -5.22 -12.34
N VAL A 111 -7.49 -5.86 -12.33
CA VAL A 111 -7.34 -7.25 -11.82
C VAL A 111 -7.75 -7.33 -10.35
N HIS A 112 -7.39 -6.31 -9.55
CA HIS A 112 -7.75 -6.26 -8.13
C HIS A 112 -9.27 -6.10 -7.94
N MET A 113 -9.90 -5.23 -8.70
CA MET A 113 -11.35 -5.04 -8.66
C MET A 113 -12.15 -6.31 -9.00
N GLU A 114 -11.63 -7.19 -9.86
CA GLU A 114 -12.28 -8.48 -10.12
C GLU A 114 -12.43 -9.34 -8.86
N ILE A 115 -11.48 -9.27 -7.93
CA ILE A 115 -11.54 -10.01 -6.67
C ILE A 115 -12.67 -9.48 -5.79
N TYR A 116 -12.78 -8.16 -5.66
CA TYR A 116 -13.81 -7.53 -4.83
C TYR A 116 -15.24 -7.82 -5.33
N ARG A 117 -15.42 -7.96 -6.64
CA ARG A 117 -16.70 -8.37 -7.23
C ARG A 117 -17.13 -9.79 -6.83
N LEU A 118 -16.17 -10.64 -6.43
CA LEU A 118 -16.47 -12.01 -6.00
C LEU A 118 -16.83 -12.11 -4.50
N VAL A 119 -16.57 -11.09 -3.68
CA VAL A 119 -16.74 -11.17 -2.22
C VAL A 119 -18.13 -11.69 -1.81
N PRO A 120 -19.25 -11.17 -2.35
CA PRO A 120 -20.57 -11.66 -1.98
C PRO A 120 -20.84 -13.13 -2.34
N GLU A 121 -20.22 -13.62 -3.42
CA GLU A 121 -20.35 -15.00 -3.88
C GLU A 121 -19.46 -15.97 -3.09
N LEU A 122 -18.37 -15.49 -2.53
CA LEU A 122 -17.41 -16.30 -1.78
C LEU A 122 -17.85 -16.51 -0.33
N TYR A 123 -18.61 -15.59 0.23
CA TYR A 123 -19.13 -15.72 1.60
C TYR A 123 -20.17 -16.83 1.69
N GLN A 124 -20.09 -17.63 2.74
CA GLN A 124 -21.09 -18.62 3.12
C GLN A 124 -21.40 -18.48 4.62
N SER A 125 -22.66 -18.68 4.99
CA SER A 125 -23.08 -18.61 6.40
C SER A 125 -22.27 -19.56 7.28
N GLY A 126 -21.85 -19.08 8.44
CA GLY A 126 -20.98 -19.80 9.37
C GLY A 126 -19.48 -19.71 9.09
N MET A 127 -19.07 -19.01 8.02
CA MET A 127 -17.66 -18.75 7.79
C MET A 127 -17.06 -17.88 8.89
N SER A 128 -15.82 -18.19 9.25
CA SER A 128 -14.97 -17.29 10.02
C SER A 128 -14.35 -16.21 9.12
N GLU A 129 -13.78 -15.19 9.73
CA GLU A 129 -13.00 -14.16 9.01
C GLU A 129 -11.88 -14.81 8.18
N LEU A 130 -11.17 -15.79 8.75
CA LEU A 130 -10.10 -16.52 8.06
C LEU A 130 -10.61 -17.35 6.88
N ASP A 131 -11.79 -17.98 6.99
CA ASP A 131 -12.34 -18.76 5.89
C ASP A 131 -12.60 -17.86 4.68
N LEU A 132 -13.23 -16.70 4.89
CA LEU A 132 -13.46 -15.73 3.81
C LEU A 132 -12.16 -15.15 3.27
N GLN A 133 -11.21 -14.79 4.14
CA GLN A 133 -9.90 -14.32 3.73
C GLN A 133 -9.17 -15.34 2.87
N HIS A 134 -9.15 -16.62 3.25
CA HIS A 134 -8.50 -17.67 2.48
C HIS A 134 -9.13 -17.86 1.10
N GLN A 135 -10.47 -17.72 0.99
CA GLN A 135 -11.15 -17.76 -0.31
C GLN A 135 -10.70 -16.60 -1.21
N LEU A 136 -10.60 -15.38 -0.66
CA LEU A 136 -10.13 -14.22 -1.39
C LEU A 136 -8.65 -14.37 -1.80
N GLU A 137 -7.78 -14.77 -0.88
CA GLU A 137 -6.36 -15.02 -1.16
C GLU A 137 -6.16 -16.09 -2.25
N TYR A 138 -6.98 -17.15 -2.24
CA TYR A 138 -6.96 -18.16 -3.29
C TYR A 138 -7.28 -17.54 -4.66
N GLN A 139 -8.31 -16.69 -4.75
CA GLN A 139 -8.67 -16.01 -5.99
C GLN A 139 -7.58 -15.03 -6.45
N MET A 140 -6.96 -14.31 -5.51
CA MET A 140 -5.84 -13.43 -5.79
C MET A 140 -4.65 -14.19 -6.35
N ARG A 141 -4.26 -15.31 -5.74
CA ARG A 141 -3.15 -16.17 -6.21
C ARG A 141 -3.43 -16.76 -7.59
N ARG A 142 -4.66 -17.16 -7.88
CA ARG A 142 -5.04 -17.62 -9.23
C ARG A 142 -4.86 -16.58 -10.32
N ARG A 143 -4.87 -15.28 -9.95
CA ARG A 143 -4.63 -14.15 -10.86
C ARG A 143 -3.20 -13.62 -10.82
N GLY A 144 -2.29 -14.37 -10.22
CA GLY A 144 -0.86 -14.07 -10.24
C GLY A 144 -0.34 -13.29 -9.03
N SER A 145 -1.15 -13.09 -7.97
CA SER A 145 -0.65 -12.48 -6.74
C SER A 145 0.51 -13.29 -6.13
N ILE A 146 1.54 -12.59 -5.69
CA ILE A 146 2.69 -13.21 -5.00
C ILE A 146 2.37 -13.61 -3.55
N GLY A 147 1.25 -13.18 -3.00
CA GLY A 147 0.75 -13.59 -1.69
C GLY A 147 1.30 -12.84 -0.50
N LEU A 148 1.92 -11.70 -0.73
CA LEU A 148 2.36 -10.75 0.29
C LEU A 148 2.47 -9.37 -0.34
N PHE A 149 2.37 -8.32 0.44
CA PHE A 149 2.67 -6.98 -0.02
C PHE A 149 4.03 -6.47 0.51
N ARG A 150 4.60 -5.50 -0.18
CA ARG A 150 5.81 -4.82 0.24
C ARG A 150 5.45 -3.53 0.95
N SER A 151 6.05 -3.35 2.12
CA SER A 151 5.99 -2.11 2.88
C SER A 151 7.40 -1.53 3.04
N PHE A 152 7.52 -0.26 3.39
CA PHE A 152 8.81 0.38 3.62
C PHE A 152 9.50 -0.16 4.87
N GLY A 153 10.81 -0.44 4.75
CA GLY A 153 11.71 -0.77 5.85
C GLY A 153 12.02 -2.26 6.02
N ALA A 154 12.84 -2.56 7.02
CA ALA A 154 13.40 -3.90 7.27
C ALA A 154 12.38 -4.97 7.72
N ARG A 155 11.15 -4.58 8.04
CA ARG A 155 10.04 -5.48 8.45
C ARG A 155 8.91 -5.47 7.43
N SER A 156 9.28 -5.50 6.18
CA SER A 156 8.45 -5.12 5.06
C SER A 156 7.61 -6.23 4.46
N GLU A 157 7.70 -7.45 4.95
CA GLU A 157 6.90 -8.57 4.43
C GLU A 157 5.69 -8.77 5.33
N ILE A 158 4.53 -8.45 4.80
CA ILE A 158 3.25 -8.60 5.48
C ILE A 158 2.32 -9.38 4.54
N PHE A 159 1.35 -10.09 5.11
CA PHE A 159 0.31 -10.81 4.36
C PHE A 159 -0.51 -9.86 3.47
N MET A 160 -1.38 -10.41 2.63
CA MET A 160 -2.08 -9.64 1.58
C MET A 160 -3.11 -8.62 2.08
N GLY A 161 -3.45 -8.61 3.35
CA GLY A 161 -4.46 -7.73 3.95
C GLY A 161 -5.36 -8.48 4.92
N ASN A 162 -6.52 -7.90 5.24
CA ASN A 162 -7.39 -8.40 6.28
C ASN A 162 -8.85 -8.53 5.84
N VAL A 163 -9.51 -9.56 6.35
CA VAL A 163 -10.97 -9.62 6.48
C VAL A 163 -11.29 -9.58 7.96
N ILE A 164 -11.87 -8.48 8.43
CA ILE A 164 -12.13 -8.26 9.86
C ILE A 164 -13.60 -7.92 10.09
N SER A 165 -14.21 -8.49 11.12
CA SER A 165 -15.62 -8.30 11.44
C SER A 165 -15.85 -8.00 12.93
N GLY A 166 -16.95 -7.31 13.22
CA GLY A 166 -17.44 -7.10 14.57
C GLY A 166 -16.37 -6.61 15.54
N ARG A 167 -16.39 -7.13 16.75
CA ARG A 167 -15.47 -6.80 17.84
C ARG A 167 -13.99 -6.96 17.46
N ASN A 168 -13.66 -7.83 16.51
CA ASN A 168 -12.28 -8.07 16.12
C ASN A 168 -11.61 -6.82 15.52
N ALA A 169 -12.38 -5.94 14.89
CA ALA A 169 -11.89 -4.69 14.31
C ALA A 169 -11.32 -3.71 15.35
N ASP A 170 -11.81 -3.73 16.59
CA ASP A 170 -11.38 -2.82 17.67
C ASP A 170 -10.13 -3.32 18.44
N ASN A 171 -9.57 -4.48 18.07
CA ASN A 171 -8.30 -4.90 18.66
C ASN A 171 -7.16 -4.00 18.16
N PRO A 172 -6.25 -3.54 19.04
CA PRO A 172 -5.13 -2.70 18.63
C PRO A 172 -4.15 -3.45 17.71
N ALA A 173 -3.66 -2.76 16.69
CA ALA A 173 -2.61 -3.27 15.81
C ALA A 173 -1.22 -3.05 16.42
N PRO A 174 -0.25 -3.96 16.18
CA PRO A 174 1.16 -3.71 16.48
C PRO A 174 1.83 -2.75 15.47
N TYR A 175 1.12 -2.37 14.44
CA TYR A 175 1.51 -1.42 13.38
C TYR A 175 0.53 -0.25 13.33
N ASP A 176 0.83 0.76 12.53
CA ASP A 176 -0.05 1.91 12.27
C ASP A 176 -1.19 1.52 11.31
N PHE A 177 -2.02 0.57 11.72
CA PHE A 177 -3.26 0.20 11.03
C PHE A 177 -4.47 0.64 11.85
N THR A 178 -5.52 1.06 11.16
CA THR A 178 -6.78 1.47 11.79
C THR A 178 -7.42 0.32 12.56
N MET A 179 -7.29 -0.90 12.04
CA MET A 179 -7.82 -2.14 12.63
C MET A 179 -6.69 -3.12 12.88
N GLY A 180 -6.65 -3.72 14.08
CA GLY A 180 -5.64 -4.72 14.42
C GLY A 180 -6.06 -6.14 14.15
N GLY A 181 -7.10 -6.56 14.81
CA GLY A 181 -7.54 -7.95 14.82
C GLY A 181 -6.67 -8.85 15.72
N LYS A 182 -7.23 -9.99 16.15
CA LYS A 182 -6.53 -10.99 16.96
C LYS A 182 -5.56 -11.84 16.15
N GLY A 183 -5.89 -12.04 14.87
CA GLY A 183 -5.11 -12.90 14.00
C GLY A 183 -5.07 -14.36 14.44
N THR A 184 -3.96 -15.00 14.09
CA THR A 184 -3.64 -16.39 14.43
C THR A 184 -2.39 -16.45 15.32
N PHE A 185 -2.03 -17.65 15.78
CA PHE A 185 -0.79 -17.84 16.53
C PHE A 185 0.48 -17.47 15.71
N ALA A 186 0.45 -17.74 14.41
CA ALA A 186 1.58 -17.43 13.51
C ALA A 186 1.62 -15.95 13.12
N MET A 187 0.47 -15.30 13.02
CA MET A 187 0.29 -13.89 12.68
C MET A 187 -0.69 -13.28 13.69
N PRO A 188 -0.23 -12.70 14.81
CA PRO A 188 -1.08 -12.22 15.89
C PRO A 188 -1.69 -10.84 15.57
N MET A 189 -2.26 -10.70 14.39
CA MET A 189 -3.02 -9.57 13.90
C MET A 189 -3.87 -10.00 12.70
N GLY A 190 -4.93 -9.23 12.42
CA GLY A 190 -5.81 -9.47 11.27
C GLY A 190 -6.91 -10.48 11.55
N ALA A 191 -7.34 -11.15 10.50
CA ALA A 191 -8.42 -12.13 10.54
C ALA A 191 -8.18 -13.27 11.53
N SER A 192 -9.22 -13.70 12.18
CA SER A 192 -9.20 -14.74 13.20
C SER A 192 -10.17 -15.89 12.85
N ASN A 193 -10.16 -16.96 13.66
CA ASN A 193 -11.16 -18.03 13.57
C ASN A 193 -12.54 -17.61 14.14
N GLN A 194 -12.75 -16.32 14.43
CA GLN A 194 -14.05 -15.83 14.85
C GLN A 194 -15.05 -15.94 13.70
N GLU A 195 -16.20 -16.55 13.97
CA GLU A 195 -17.30 -16.58 13.02
C GLU A 195 -17.83 -15.16 12.78
N ILE A 196 -18.14 -14.86 11.53
CA ILE A 196 -18.75 -13.58 11.14
C ILE A 196 -20.18 -13.55 11.67
N ALA A 197 -20.43 -12.68 12.64
CA ALA A 197 -21.68 -12.64 13.38
C ALA A 197 -22.75 -11.75 12.71
N PRO A 198 -24.06 -12.03 12.94
CA PRO A 198 -25.15 -11.12 12.59
C PRO A 198 -24.97 -9.72 13.20
N ASN A 199 -25.52 -8.70 12.55
CA ASN A 199 -25.51 -7.31 12.97
C ASN A 199 -24.08 -6.72 13.12
N THR A 200 -23.13 -7.23 12.34
CA THR A 200 -21.76 -6.73 12.29
C THR A 200 -21.35 -6.35 10.87
N THR A 201 -20.39 -5.45 10.77
CA THR A 201 -19.70 -5.16 9.52
C THR A 201 -18.64 -6.21 9.25
N VAL A 202 -18.34 -6.41 7.97
CA VAL A 202 -17.23 -7.23 7.46
C VAL A 202 -16.42 -6.34 6.54
N MET A 203 -15.31 -5.85 7.03
CA MET A 203 -14.40 -5.05 6.22
C MET A 203 -13.39 -5.96 5.53
N VAL A 204 -13.34 -5.86 4.22
CA VAL A 204 -12.34 -6.49 3.37
C VAL A 204 -11.36 -5.41 2.96
N ASP A 205 -10.13 -5.52 3.43
CA ASP A 205 -9.04 -4.56 3.27
C ASP A 205 -7.81 -5.32 2.76
N MET A 206 -7.64 -5.34 1.44
CA MET A 206 -6.64 -6.17 0.79
C MET A 206 -5.77 -5.35 -0.16
N SER A 207 -4.47 -5.61 -0.14
CA SER A 207 -3.52 -5.08 -1.09
C SER A 207 -3.42 -5.96 -2.34
N GLY A 208 -3.53 -5.35 -3.53
CA GLY A 208 -3.30 -6.03 -4.81
C GLY A 208 -1.82 -6.05 -5.18
N ASN A 209 -1.28 -7.22 -5.49
CA ASN A 209 0.13 -7.41 -5.86
C ASN A 209 0.28 -8.40 -7.03
N TYR A 210 -0.33 -8.07 -8.15
CA TYR A 210 -0.36 -8.90 -9.37
C TYR A 210 0.78 -8.60 -10.34
N GLY A 211 1.68 -7.69 -9.98
CA GLY A 211 2.81 -7.28 -10.78
C GLY A 211 3.89 -6.59 -9.95
N VAL A 212 4.56 -5.61 -10.55
CA VAL A 212 5.61 -4.82 -9.87
C VAL A 212 5.02 -3.83 -8.88
N TYR A 213 3.87 -3.24 -9.22
CA TYR A 213 3.19 -2.21 -8.42
C TYR A 213 2.10 -2.81 -7.56
N GLN A 214 1.85 -2.15 -6.43
CA GLN A 214 0.75 -2.44 -5.52
C GLN A 214 -0.49 -1.64 -5.92
N THR A 215 -1.66 -2.10 -5.45
CA THR A 215 -2.93 -1.36 -5.41
C THR A 215 -3.59 -1.61 -4.07
N ASP A 216 -4.42 -0.70 -3.60
CA ASP A 216 -5.08 -0.81 -2.30
C ASP A 216 -6.57 -0.53 -2.42
N ILE A 217 -7.37 -1.40 -1.82
CA ILE A 217 -8.84 -1.31 -1.86
C ILE A 217 -9.41 -1.79 -0.54
N THR A 218 -10.30 -1.02 0.05
CA THR A 218 -11.17 -1.49 1.12
C THR A 218 -12.63 -1.36 0.70
N ARG A 219 -13.42 -2.40 1.00
CA ARG A 219 -14.90 -2.37 0.93
C ARG A 219 -15.50 -2.95 2.19
N THR A 220 -16.62 -2.37 2.60
CA THR A 220 -17.36 -2.83 3.77
C THR A 220 -18.65 -3.54 3.37
N TYR A 221 -18.80 -4.72 3.91
CA TYR A 221 -19.99 -5.56 3.82
C TYR A 221 -20.63 -5.69 5.20
N TYR A 222 -21.82 -6.30 5.29
CA TYR A 222 -22.47 -6.54 6.57
C TYR A 222 -23.43 -7.74 6.53
N LEU A 223 -23.73 -8.25 7.72
CA LEU A 223 -24.78 -9.25 7.90
C LEU A 223 -25.99 -8.65 8.62
N GLU A 224 -27.19 -8.95 8.11
CA GLU A 224 -28.50 -8.56 8.64
C GLU A 224 -28.69 -7.04 8.71
N THR A 225 -28.55 -6.43 9.89
CA THR A 225 -28.84 -5.01 10.12
C THR A 225 -27.69 -4.30 10.83
N LEU A 226 -27.56 -3.01 10.60
CA LEU A 226 -26.56 -2.16 11.27
C LEU A 226 -27.24 -0.97 11.95
N PRO A 227 -26.65 -0.44 13.04
CA PRO A 227 -27.07 0.83 13.63
C PRO A 227 -27.00 1.99 12.63
N GLU A 228 -27.93 2.96 12.76
CA GLU A 228 -27.98 4.13 11.88
C GLU A 228 -26.66 4.95 11.90
N GLU A 229 -26.01 5.03 13.05
CA GLU A 229 -24.74 5.73 13.21
C GLU A 229 -23.63 5.10 12.35
N VAL A 230 -23.64 3.79 12.15
CA VAL A 230 -22.70 3.07 11.29
C VAL A 230 -22.95 3.42 9.81
N HIS A 231 -24.21 3.47 9.39
CA HIS A 231 -24.58 3.93 8.05
C HIS A 231 -24.16 5.38 7.82
N LYS A 232 -24.37 6.25 8.81
CA LYS A 232 -23.94 7.67 8.78
C LYS A 232 -22.43 7.79 8.62
N ALA A 233 -21.65 7.00 9.36
CA ALA A 233 -20.19 7.01 9.27
C ALA A 233 -19.69 6.55 7.89
N HIS A 234 -20.32 5.52 7.33
CA HIS A 234 -19.98 5.06 5.98
C HIS A 234 -20.32 6.12 4.92
N GLN A 235 -21.48 6.73 5.04
CA GLN A 235 -21.89 7.83 4.16
C GLN A 235 -20.88 8.99 4.20
N LEU A 236 -20.40 9.34 5.40
CA LEU A 236 -19.35 10.35 5.54
C LEU A 236 -18.06 9.91 4.82
N SER A 237 -17.66 8.65 4.94
CA SER A 237 -16.49 8.14 4.20
C SER A 237 -16.65 8.35 2.70
N MET A 238 -17.82 8.03 2.11
CA MET A 238 -18.11 8.25 0.69
C MET A 238 -18.05 9.74 0.30
N GLU A 239 -18.58 10.64 1.15
CA GLU A 239 -18.51 12.09 0.93
C GLU A 239 -17.07 12.62 0.94
N LEU A 240 -16.24 12.10 1.84
CA LEU A 240 -14.81 12.44 1.91
C LEU A 240 -14.06 12.00 0.64
N HIS A 241 -14.37 10.83 0.10
CA HIS A 241 -13.82 10.37 -1.18
C HIS A 241 -14.24 11.27 -2.35
N LYS A 242 -15.51 11.66 -2.39
CA LYS A 242 -16.03 12.56 -3.41
C LYS A 242 -15.39 13.95 -3.34
N TRP A 243 -15.20 14.48 -2.12
CA TRP A 243 -14.46 15.72 -1.91
C TRP A 243 -13.00 15.60 -2.36
N PHE A 244 -12.32 14.50 -2.00
CA PHE A 244 -10.93 14.27 -2.35
C PHE A 244 -10.69 14.30 -3.86
N GLN A 245 -11.58 13.73 -4.66
CA GLN A 245 -11.45 13.73 -6.12
C GLN A 245 -11.34 15.14 -6.72
N THR A 246 -11.99 16.13 -6.11
CA THR A 246 -11.95 17.52 -6.57
C THR A 246 -10.84 18.33 -5.91
N TYR A 247 -10.52 18.01 -4.65
CA TYR A 247 -9.50 18.72 -3.88
C TYR A 247 -8.07 18.32 -4.27
N ALA A 248 -7.80 17.02 -4.40
CA ALA A 248 -6.46 16.47 -4.60
C ALA A 248 -5.98 16.66 -6.04
N LYS A 249 -5.32 17.78 -6.27
CA LYS A 249 -4.72 18.18 -7.54
C LYS A 249 -3.34 18.76 -7.34
N GLU A 250 -2.61 18.93 -8.43
CA GLU A 250 -1.27 19.49 -8.38
C GLU A 250 -1.21 20.81 -7.57
N GLY A 251 -0.27 20.88 -6.63
CA GLY A 251 -0.04 22.02 -5.75
C GLY A 251 -0.91 22.07 -4.49
N ALA A 252 -1.97 21.25 -4.37
CA ALA A 252 -2.80 21.23 -3.17
C ALA A 252 -2.03 20.64 -1.97
N PRO A 253 -2.13 21.25 -0.75
CA PRO A 253 -1.45 20.73 0.45
C PRO A 253 -1.97 19.35 0.88
N VAL A 254 -1.06 18.40 1.10
CA VAL A 254 -1.40 17.04 1.53
C VAL A 254 -2.01 17.01 2.93
N ALA A 255 -1.50 17.84 3.86
CA ALA A 255 -1.98 17.88 5.25
C ALA A 255 -3.48 18.22 5.36
N GLU A 256 -4.01 18.99 4.42
CA GLU A 256 -5.39 19.43 4.44
C GLU A 256 -6.37 18.27 4.28
N VAL A 257 -5.95 17.15 3.67
CA VAL A 257 -6.79 15.96 3.55
C VAL A 257 -7.12 15.39 4.92
N PHE A 258 -6.12 15.21 5.78
CA PHE A 258 -6.36 14.72 7.14
C PHE A 258 -7.20 15.73 7.96
N ASN A 259 -6.86 17.02 7.87
CA ASN A 259 -7.54 18.06 8.60
C ASN A 259 -9.03 18.12 8.23
N HIS A 260 -9.33 18.09 6.94
CA HIS A 260 -10.72 18.09 6.45
C HIS A 260 -11.48 16.86 6.94
N CYS A 261 -10.90 15.65 6.79
CA CYS A 261 -11.54 14.42 7.26
C CYS A 261 -11.82 14.45 8.77
N ALA A 262 -10.85 14.92 9.58
CA ALA A 262 -11.01 15.03 11.03
C ALA A 262 -12.08 16.05 11.42
N THR A 263 -12.10 17.22 10.77
CA THR A 263 -13.12 18.26 11.00
C THR A 263 -14.50 17.74 10.64
N ARG A 264 -14.66 17.08 9.51
CA ARG A 264 -15.95 16.49 9.10
C ARG A 264 -16.43 15.42 10.08
N ALA A 265 -15.50 14.56 10.57
CA ALA A 265 -15.83 13.55 11.58
C ALA A 265 -16.29 14.21 12.92
N GLU A 266 -15.69 15.35 13.31
CA GLU A 266 -16.10 16.12 14.49
C GLU A 266 -17.49 16.75 14.32
N GLU A 267 -17.72 17.38 13.18
CA GLU A 267 -19.04 18.00 12.86
C GLU A 267 -20.18 16.98 12.89
N GLU A 268 -19.91 15.74 12.48
CA GLU A 268 -20.89 14.66 12.48
C GLU A 268 -20.96 13.89 13.83
N GLY A 269 -20.15 14.27 14.84
CA GLY A 269 -20.11 13.61 16.15
C GLY A 269 -19.45 12.23 16.13
N LEU A 270 -18.62 11.95 15.13
CA LEU A 270 -17.98 10.63 14.89
C LEU A 270 -16.50 10.60 15.30
N SER A 271 -15.98 11.64 15.96
CA SER A 271 -14.57 11.76 16.33
C SER A 271 -14.04 10.57 17.13
N ASP A 272 -14.88 9.98 17.97
CA ASP A 272 -14.44 8.87 18.84
C ASP A 272 -14.15 7.60 18.05
N TYR A 273 -14.75 7.43 16.90
CA TYR A 273 -14.61 6.27 16.02
C TYR A 273 -13.65 6.49 14.85
N PHE A 274 -13.34 7.78 14.55
CA PHE A 274 -12.54 8.14 13.38
C PHE A 274 -11.11 7.64 13.47
N MET A 275 -10.69 6.94 12.42
CA MET A 275 -9.38 6.29 12.25
C MET A 275 -8.98 5.38 13.41
N GLY A 276 -9.97 4.68 13.99
CA GLY A 276 -9.83 3.74 15.10
C GLY A 276 -10.58 4.17 16.35
N HIS A 277 -10.81 3.24 17.27
CA HIS A 277 -11.43 3.46 18.57
C HIS A 277 -10.45 3.16 19.70
N ALA A 278 -10.14 1.88 19.98
CA ALA A 278 -9.16 1.51 21.02
C ALA A 278 -7.72 1.97 20.68
N ASN A 279 -7.39 2.03 19.39
CA ASN A 279 -6.13 2.56 18.89
C ASN A 279 -6.41 3.45 17.66
N LYS A 280 -6.00 4.71 17.74
CA LYS A 280 -6.22 5.68 16.64
C LYS A 280 -4.93 5.93 15.87
N VAL A 281 -5.00 5.77 14.55
CA VAL A 281 -3.92 6.19 13.65
C VAL A 281 -4.08 7.67 13.27
N LYS A 282 -2.98 8.30 12.86
CA LYS A 282 -2.91 9.76 12.60
C LYS A 282 -2.68 10.07 11.12
N PHE A 283 -3.21 9.25 10.25
CA PHE A 283 -3.23 9.44 8.80
C PHE A 283 -4.56 8.94 8.25
N VAL A 284 -4.91 9.32 7.04
CA VAL A 284 -6.13 8.89 6.32
C VAL A 284 -5.81 8.33 4.95
N GLY A 285 -4.54 8.02 4.69
CA GLY A 285 -4.09 7.49 3.41
C GLY A 285 -2.61 7.71 3.19
N HIS A 286 -2.12 7.17 2.11
CA HIS A 286 -0.71 7.19 1.75
C HIS A 286 -0.49 7.07 0.25
N GLY A 287 0.71 7.41 -0.21
CA GLY A 287 1.15 7.06 -1.54
C GLY A 287 1.36 5.55 -1.67
N PHE A 288 1.24 5.02 -2.87
CA PHE A 288 1.58 3.63 -3.16
C PHE A 288 2.33 3.51 -4.49
N GLY A 289 2.94 2.35 -4.73
CA GLY A 289 3.69 2.08 -5.95
C GLY A 289 4.35 0.72 -5.90
N ILE A 290 5.68 0.66 -5.86
CA ILE A 290 6.44 -0.58 -5.65
C ILE A 290 6.22 -1.10 -4.22
N GLU A 291 6.01 -0.20 -3.28
CA GLU A 291 5.61 -0.48 -1.91
C GLU A 291 4.16 -0.04 -1.68
N ILE A 292 3.46 -0.69 -0.76
CA ILE A 292 2.07 -0.36 -0.46
C ILE A 292 1.97 1.02 0.20
N ASN A 293 2.93 1.41 1.02
CA ASN A 293 2.96 2.68 1.71
C ASN A 293 4.17 3.52 1.27
N GLU A 294 4.01 4.30 0.23
CA GLU A 294 4.98 5.28 -0.24
C GLU A 294 4.64 6.70 0.28
N VAL A 295 5.49 7.66 -0.03
CA VAL A 295 5.17 9.09 0.20
C VAL A 295 4.29 9.64 -0.93
N PRO A 296 3.44 10.63 -0.61
CA PRO A 296 3.24 11.28 0.67
C PRO A 296 2.35 10.47 1.63
N VAL A 297 2.46 10.72 2.94
CA VAL A 297 1.50 10.22 3.93
C VAL A 297 0.50 11.34 4.25
N LEU A 298 -0.79 11.02 4.20
CA LEU A 298 -1.89 11.98 4.40
C LEU A 298 -2.15 12.18 5.89
N THR A 299 -1.30 12.98 6.52
CA THR A 299 -1.34 13.30 7.96
C THR A 299 -1.33 14.82 8.16
N ALA A 300 -1.87 15.31 9.27
CA ALA A 300 -1.87 16.73 9.62
C ALA A 300 -0.46 17.37 9.68
N ARG A 301 0.59 16.57 9.80
CA ARG A 301 1.98 17.02 9.87
C ARG A 301 2.70 17.02 8.52
N SER A 302 2.07 16.57 7.45
CA SER A 302 2.67 16.55 6.12
C SER A 302 3.03 17.97 5.70
N ARG A 303 4.19 18.10 5.06
CA ARG A 303 4.64 19.37 4.44
C ARG A 303 4.64 19.27 2.92
N ASP A 304 4.15 18.15 2.41
CA ASP A 304 4.12 17.87 0.99
C ASP A 304 2.93 18.56 0.32
N THR A 305 3.05 18.75 -0.97
CA THR A 305 1.96 19.10 -1.88
C THR A 305 1.76 17.98 -2.89
N PHE A 306 0.55 17.79 -3.34
CA PHE A 306 0.27 16.85 -4.42
C PHE A 306 0.97 17.29 -5.71
N ARG A 307 1.43 16.31 -6.47
CA ARG A 307 1.99 16.49 -7.80
C ARG A 307 1.33 15.53 -8.77
N SER A 308 1.11 15.99 -9.99
CA SER A 308 0.56 15.14 -11.06
C SER A 308 1.40 13.89 -11.25
N GLY A 309 0.77 12.74 -11.41
CA GLY A 309 1.40 11.41 -11.47
C GLY A 309 1.66 10.74 -10.12
N MET A 310 1.31 11.38 -8.99
CA MET A 310 1.29 10.67 -7.69
C MET A 310 0.12 9.68 -7.64
N THR A 311 0.33 8.53 -7.01
CA THR A 311 -0.70 7.55 -6.71
C THR A 311 -0.98 7.54 -5.22
N ILE A 312 -2.25 7.58 -4.83
CA ILE A 312 -2.71 7.76 -3.45
C ILE A 312 -3.79 6.73 -3.13
N ALA A 313 -3.65 6.02 -2.02
CA ALA A 313 -4.71 5.30 -1.35
C ALA A 313 -5.33 6.22 -0.30
N LEU A 314 -6.63 6.46 -0.38
CA LEU A 314 -7.39 7.24 0.59
C LEU A 314 -8.35 6.31 1.32
N GLU A 315 -8.33 6.34 2.67
CA GLU A 315 -8.95 5.31 3.51
C GLU A 315 -9.62 5.85 4.79
N PRO A 316 -10.48 6.87 4.74
CA PRO A 316 -11.17 7.34 5.95
C PRO A 316 -12.10 6.26 6.50
N LYS A 317 -11.73 5.67 7.64
CA LYS A 317 -12.41 4.54 8.30
C LYS A 317 -12.91 4.94 9.68
N PHE A 318 -13.94 4.26 10.17
CA PHE A 318 -14.52 4.44 11.50
C PHE A 318 -14.67 3.07 12.16
N VAL A 319 -14.29 2.93 13.43
CA VAL A 319 -14.34 1.66 14.17
C VAL A 319 -15.33 1.77 15.32
N PHE A 320 -16.39 0.98 15.25
CA PHE A 320 -17.42 0.88 16.29
C PHE A 320 -17.19 -0.37 17.12
N PRO A 321 -17.02 -0.25 18.46
CA PRO A 321 -16.93 -1.41 19.34
C PRO A 321 -18.12 -2.35 19.11
N GLU A 322 -17.87 -3.65 19.09
CA GLU A 322 -18.89 -4.72 18.91
C GLU A 322 -19.46 -4.82 17.49
N VAL A 323 -19.58 -3.72 16.73
CA VAL A 323 -20.18 -3.70 15.38
C VAL A 323 -19.14 -3.92 14.29
N GLY A 324 -17.93 -3.34 14.44
CA GLY A 324 -16.84 -3.48 13.51
C GLY A 324 -16.42 -2.16 12.85
N ALA A 325 -15.63 -2.26 11.80
CA ALA A 325 -15.15 -1.11 11.06
C ALA A 325 -16.02 -0.80 9.84
N VAL A 326 -16.17 0.48 9.51
CA VAL A 326 -16.83 0.96 8.30
C VAL A 326 -16.03 2.07 7.64
N GLY A 327 -16.28 2.25 6.36
CA GLY A 327 -15.58 3.15 5.47
C GLY A 327 -15.16 2.42 4.21
N LEU A 328 -14.44 3.10 3.38
CA LEU A 328 -13.91 2.53 2.14
C LEU A 328 -12.52 3.08 1.84
N GLU A 329 -11.85 2.42 0.92
CA GLU A 329 -10.58 2.86 0.38
C GLU A 329 -10.59 2.72 -1.13
N ASN A 330 -10.13 3.77 -1.78
CA ASN A 330 -9.91 3.80 -3.21
C ASN A 330 -8.48 4.21 -3.53
N SER A 331 -7.96 3.64 -4.61
CA SER A 331 -6.70 4.06 -5.23
C SER A 331 -6.95 5.18 -6.24
N TYR A 332 -6.13 6.22 -6.18
CA TYR A 332 -6.24 7.42 -7.02
C TYR A 332 -4.95 7.73 -7.76
N ILE A 333 -5.07 8.37 -8.91
CA ILE A 333 -3.97 9.05 -9.60
C ILE A 333 -4.23 10.56 -9.53
N ILE A 334 -3.26 11.31 -9.04
CA ILE A 334 -3.35 12.76 -8.96
C ILE A 334 -3.10 13.37 -10.34
N GLY A 335 -4.03 14.21 -10.77
CA GLY A 335 -3.92 15.01 -11.98
C GLY A 335 -3.70 16.49 -11.71
N THR A 336 -3.74 17.30 -12.76
CA THR A 336 -3.64 18.77 -12.69
C THR A 336 -4.90 19.41 -12.16
N GLU A 337 -6.08 18.83 -12.41
CA GLU A 337 -7.39 19.41 -12.07
C GLU A 337 -8.16 18.63 -10.98
N GLY A 338 -7.67 17.45 -10.58
CA GLY A 338 -8.30 16.58 -9.60
C GLY A 338 -7.67 15.19 -9.58
N ALA A 339 -8.23 14.27 -8.79
CA ALA A 339 -7.77 12.89 -8.67
C ALA A 339 -8.69 11.92 -9.42
N GLU A 340 -8.11 11.09 -10.26
CA GLU A 340 -8.77 9.99 -10.96
C GLU A 340 -8.93 8.79 -10.02
N ASN A 341 -10.15 8.33 -9.78
CA ASN A 341 -10.38 7.06 -9.09
C ASN A 341 -10.11 5.90 -10.06
N ILE A 342 -9.10 5.09 -9.78
CA ILE A 342 -8.74 3.93 -10.61
C ILE A 342 -9.31 2.61 -10.08
N THR A 343 -10.07 2.66 -8.98
CA THR A 343 -10.75 1.52 -8.36
C THR A 343 -12.27 1.78 -8.20
N PRO A 344 -12.99 2.15 -9.28
CA PRO A 344 -14.39 2.57 -9.21
C PRO A 344 -15.36 1.38 -9.02
N LEU A 345 -15.25 0.70 -7.89
CA LEU A 345 -16.22 -0.31 -7.43
C LEU A 345 -17.41 0.38 -6.75
N PRO A 346 -18.57 -0.30 -6.62
CA PRO A 346 -19.65 0.17 -5.75
C PRO A 346 -19.12 0.54 -4.37
N GLU A 347 -19.55 1.67 -3.84
CA GLU A 347 -19.03 2.26 -2.60
C GLU A 347 -19.98 2.05 -1.41
N GLU A 348 -21.23 1.71 -1.68
CA GLU A 348 -22.27 1.49 -0.68
C GLU A 348 -22.00 0.25 0.18
N LEU A 349 -22.48 0.29 1.43
CA LEU A 349 -22.53 -0.90 2.29
C LEU A 349 -23.31 -2.04 1.60
N THR A 350 -22.65 -3.18 1.41
CA THR A 350 -23.22 -4.31 0.67
C THR A 350 -23.57 -5.44 1.64
N PRO A 351 -24.83 -5.93 1.67
CA PRO A 351 -25.19 -7.08 2.48
C PRO A 351 -24.56 -8.38 1.95
N LEU A 352 -24.04 -9.21 2.85
CA LEU A 352 -23.60 -10.57 2.58
C LEU A 352 -24.78 -11.52 2.82
N CYS A 353 -25.80 -11.50 1.96
CA CYS A 353 -26.98 -12.36 2.08
C CYS A 353 -26.87 -13.55 1.15
N GLN A 354 -27.24 -14.75 1.67
CA GLN A 354 -27.38 -15.97 0.84
C GLN A 354 -28.66 -16.01 0.01
N ASP A 355 -29.61 -15.10 0.23
CA ASP A 355 -30.96 -15.19 -0.35
C ASP A 355 -31.06 -14.73 -1.83
N TYR A 356 -29.97 -14.40 -2.49
CA TYR A 356 -29.98 -14.07 -3.92
C TYR A 356 -29.92 -15.27 -4.88
N LEU A 357 -29.94 -16.52 -4.36
CA LEU A 357 -29.96 -17.72 -5.19
C LEU A 357 -31.36 -18.37 -5.30
N SER A 358 -32.42 -17.65 -4.97
CA SER A 358 -33.82 -18.13 -5.14
C SER A 358 -34.68 -17.10 -5.87
N ILE A 359 -34.34 -16.83 -7.14
CA ILE A 359 -35.31 -16.39 -8.16
C ILE A 359 -34.93 -17.05 -9.50
#